data_4da1e5eb044f28dce8a124bda6220fed
#
_entry.id   4da1e5eb044f28dce8a124bda6220fed
#
_cell.length_a   1.000
_cell.length_b   1.000
_cell.length_c   1.000
_cell.angle_alpha   90.00
_cell.angle_beta   90.00
_cell.angle_gamma   90.00
#
_symmetry.space_group_name_H-M   'P 1'
#
loop_
_entity.id
_entity.type
_entity.pdbx_description
1 polymer ?
#
loop_
_entity_poly.entity_id
_entity_poly.type
_entity_poly.pdbx_seq_one_letter_code
_entity_poly.pdbx_strand_id
1 'polypeptide(L)'
;MVSRPNNNPSTSAEITVATTLKGVLLMVKICEYCHKEFKTKHGHNNQRFCSKSCAVSSRFEEDDGLFRDDVDDYIQKYILGLIITDGCITKNGKKFVICISLKDKEMIEQIRDIVCKTKKVYKDGNNYQVKWRNSNDISYLEKLNIVQRKTYTVGVPYFEHNMSHLIRGLFDGDGSVYNDKTIDKGKEYIYQRISFTSGSEQFVDDLSKFLTDNDIKHKINIDSRRKDFVNKTYYLKVSKKKDVQKLKNLMYENCNNWKLKRKYDLFI
;
A
#
# COMPACT_ATOMS: atom_id res chain seq x y z
N MET A 1 20.63 -11.25 -30.28
CA MET A 1 20.70 -9.99 -29.50
C MET A 1 20.14 -8.89 -30.39
N VAL A 2 18.89 -8.48 -30.16
CA VAL A 2 18.28 -7.33 -30.83
C VAL A 2 17.74 -6.44 -29.71
N SER A 3 18.41 -5.33 -29.51
CA SER A 3 18.06 -4.27 -28.56
C SER A 3 16.75 -3.59 -28.98
N ARG A 4 15.75 -3.59 -28.10
CA ARG A 4 14.55 -2.78 -28.24
C ARG A 4 14.84 -1.35 -27.75
N PRO A 5 14.37 -0.30 -28.42
CA PRO A 5 14.59 1.07 -27.99
C PRO A 5 13.70 1.41 -26.80
N ASN A 6 14.30 2.08 -25.81
CA ASN A 6 13.62 2.76 -24.71
C ASN A 6 12.73 3.89 -25.27
N ASN A 7 11.43 3.71 -25.23
CA ASN A 7 10.49 4.80 -25.46
C ASN A 7 9.90 5.23 -24.12
N ASN A 8 10.43 6.30 -23.60
CA ASN A 8 9.85 7.09 -22.52
C ASN A 8 8.83 8.05 -23.15
N PRO A 9 7.54 7.98 -22.88
CA PRO A 9 6.62 9.04 -23.25
C PRO A 9 6.14 9.80 -22.00
N SER A 10 6.89 10.83 -21.61
CA SER A 10 6.28 12.01 -21.03
C SER A 10 5.60 12.76 -22.17
N THR A 11 4.33 12.51 -22.43
CA THR A 11 3.57 13.27 -23.42
C THR A 11 2.25 13.73 -22.83
N SER A 12 2.23 15.01 -22.48
CA SER A 12 1.03 15.85 -22.65
C SER A 12 0.44 15.55 -24.03
N ALA A 13 -0.85 15.13 -24.07
CA ALA A 13 -1.53 14.83 -25.32
C ALA A 13 -1.46 16.06 -26.24
N GLU A 14 -0.74 15.94 -27.35
CA GLU A 14 -0.71 16.99 -28.39
C GLU A 14 -2.10 17.12 -29.00
N ILE A 15 -2.67 18.30 -28.85
CA ILE A 15 -3.97 18.66 -29.43
C ILE A 15 -3.68 19.27 -30.81
N THR A 16 -4.00 18.54 -31.87
CA THR A 16 -3.97 19.09 -33.23
C THR A 16 -5.34 19.67 -33.58
N VAL A 17 -5.39 20.93 -33.89
CA VAL A 17 -6.63 21.63 -34.30
C VAL A 17 -6.84 21.48 -35.79
N ALA A 18 -7.92 20.86 -36.22
CA ALA A 18 -8.32 20.80 -37.62
C ALA A 18 -9.59 21.63 -37.84
N THR A 19 -9.54 22.55 -38.82
CA THR A 19 -10.69 23.36 -39.26
C THR A 19 -11.49 22.59 -40.31
N THR A 20 -12.81 22.48 -40.15
CA THR A 20 -13.70 21.92 -41.17
C THR A 20 -14.54 23.02 -41.85
N LEU A 21 -14.97 22.75 -43.09
CA LEU A 21 -15.66 23.68 -44.01
C LEU A 21 -16.97 24.34 -43.54
N LYS A 22 -17.34 24.18 -42.26
CA LYS A 22 -18.55 24.81 -41.68
C LYS A 22 -18.30 25.59 -40.39
N GLY A 23 -17.05 26.03 -40.13
CA GLY A 23 -16.72 26.88 -38.97
C GLY A 23 -16.79 26.18 -37.60
N VAL A 24 -16.87 24.86 -37.55
CA VAL A 24 -16.88 24.09 -36.33
C VAL A 24 -15.47 23.60 -36.07
N LEU A 25 -14.86 24.06 -34.98
CA LEU A 25 -13.58 23.54 -34.49
C LEU A 25 -13.76 22.11 -33.95
N LEU A 26 -13.26 21.13 -34.67
CA LEU A 26 -13.15 19.76 -34.22
C LEU A 26 -11.72 19.53 -33.72
N MET A 27 -11.61 19.10 -32.46
CA MET A 27 -10.31 18.73 -31.91
C MET A 27 -10.01 17.27 -32.26
N VAL A 28 -8.83 17.03 -32.83
CA VAL A 28 -8.31 15.68 -33.03
C VAL A 28 -7.57 15.27 -31.76
N LYS A 29 -7.91 14.11 -31.21
CA LYS A 29 -7.29 13.53 -30.01
C LYS A 29 -6.87 12.10 -30.27
N ILE A 30 -5.91 11.62 -29.45
CA ILE A 30 -5.54 10.22 -29.40
C ILE A 30 -6.38 9.52 -28.34
N CYS A 31 -6.99 8.40 -28.71
CA CYS A 31 -7.76 7.58 -27.78
C CYS A 31 -6.86 6.97 -26.70
N GLU A 32 -7.14 7.23 -25.43
CA GLU A 32 -6.32 6.73 -24.31
C GLU A 32 -6.29 5.19 -24.19
N TYR A 33 -7.18 4.47 -24.89
CA TYR A 33 -7.22 3.01 -24.85
C TYR A 33 -6.59 2.36 -26.08
N CYS A 34 -7.02 2.75 -27.30
CA CYS A 34 -6.56 2.11 -28.53
C CYS A 34 -5.49 2.90 -29.30
N HIS A 35 -5.08 4.04 -28.77
CA HIS A 35 -4.08 4.96 -29.33
C HIS A 35 -4.35 5.44 -30.75
N LYS A 36 -5.57 5.29 -31.26
CA LYS A 36 -5.97 5.79 -32.57
C LYS A 36 -6.46 7.24 -32.46
N GLU A 37 -6.16 8.01 -33.48
CA GLU A 37 -6.71 9.35 -33.62
C GLU A 37 -8.23 9.31 -33.79
N PHE A 38 -8.92 10.27 -33.19
CA PHE A 38 -10.36 10.46 -33.36
C PHE A 38 -10.73 11.93 -33.24
N LYS A 39 -11.81 12.32 -33.89
CA LYS A 39 -12.38 13.66 -33.81
C LYS A 39 -13.38 13.73 -32.66
N THR A 40 -13.23 14.73 -31.79
CA THR A 40 -14.20 14.94 -30.71
C THR A 40 -15.56 15.37 -31.30
N LYS A 41 -16.66 14.98 -30.64
CA LYS A 41 -17.98 15.53 -30.97
C LYS A 41 -18.06 16.98 -30.49
N HIS A 42 -18.83 17.79 -31.21
CA HIS A 42 -19.08 19.20 -30.83
C HIS A 42 -19.54 19.29 -29.36
N GLY A 43 -18.93 20.15 -28.59
CA GLY A 43 -19.20 20.32 -27.15
C GLY A 43 -18.60 19.27 -26.21
N HIS A 44 -17.91 18.22 -26.73
CA HIS A 44 -17.30 17.17 -25.91
C HIS A 44 -15.77 17.29 -25.81
N ASN A 45 -15.26 18.45 -25.42
CA ASN A 45 -13.82 18.72 -25.31
C ASN A 45 -13.09 17.81 -24.30
N ASN A 46 -13.80 17.18 -23.36
CA ASN A 46 -13.26 16.25 -22.37
C ASN A 46 -13.32 14.77 -22.79
N GLN A 47 -13.69 14.48 -24.06
CA GLN A 47 -13.76 13.12 -24.55
C GLN A 47 -12.35 12.49 -24.59
N ARG A 48 -12.17 11.38 -23.88
CA ARG A 48 -10.88 10.66 -23.73
C ARG A 48 -10.79 9.42 -24.64
N PHE A 49 -11.90 8.87 -25.08
CA PHE A 49 -11.98 7.65 -25.86
C PHE A 49 -12.72 7.85 -27.18
N CYS A 50 -12.24 7.19 -28.24
CA CYS A 50 -12.84 7.29 -29.57
C CYS A 50 -14.24 6.71 -29.67
N SER A 51 -14.59 5.75 -28.77
CA SER A 51 -15.88 5.04 -28.78
C SER A 51 -16.32 4.65 -27.35
N LYS A 52 -17.60 4.33 -27.22
CA LYS A 52 -18.14 3.71 -25.98
C LYS A 52 -17.46 2.38 -25.68
N SER A 53 -17.14 1.59 -26.71
CA SER A 53 -16.39 0.34 -26.56
C SER A 53 -15.02 0.57 -25.94
N CYS A 54 -14.23 1.51 -26.45
CA CYS A 54 -12.94 1.86 -25.86
C CYS A 54 -13.05 2.35 -24.42
N ALA A 55 -14.06 3.18 -24.13
CA ALA A 55 -14.35 3.66 -22.78
C ALA A 55 -14.75 2.53 -21.81
N VAL A 56 -15.45 1.51 -22.30
CA VAL A 56 -15.78 0.31 -21.52
C VAL A 56 -14.54 -0.57 -21.34
N SER A 57 -13.83 -0.86 -22.42
CA SER A 57 -12.63 -1.72 -22.40
C SER A 57 -11.55 -1.16 -21.47
N SER A 58 -11.31 0.17 -21.50
CA SER A 58 -10.33 0.81 -20.60
C SER A 58 -10.65 0.62 -19.11
N ARG A 59 -11.93 0.43 -18.75
CA ARG A 59 -12.34 0.12 -17.37
C ARG A 59 -12.00 -1.30 -16.95
N PHE A 60 -11.71 -2.18 -17.92
CA PHE A 60 -11.42 -3.60 -17.70
C PHE A 60 -9.94 -3.92 -17.90
N GLU A 61 -9.12 -2.95 -18.29
CA GLU A 61 -7.68 -3.10 -18.37
C GLU A 61 -7.10 -3.34 -16.98
N GLU A 62 -6.18 -4.28 -16.89
CA GLU A 62 -5.45 -4.52 -15.64
C GLU A 62 -4.38 -3.44 -15.47
N ASP A 63 -4.13 -3.09 -14.23
CA ASP A 63 -3.04 -2.18 -13.87
C ASP A 63 -1.71 -2.95 -13.86
N ASP A 64 -0.60 -2.23 -13.76
CA ASP A 64 0.74 -2.81 -13.75
C ASP A 64 0.89 -3.90 -12.67
N GLY A 65 0.31 -3.67 -11.48
CA GLY A 65 0.40 -4.58 -10.35
C GLY A 65 1.68 -4.41 -9.53
N LEU A 66 1.74 -5.10 -8.40
CA LEU A 66 2.84 -5.04 -7.44
C LEU A 66 3.83 -6.20 -7.62
N PHE A 67 3.31 -7.44 -7.72
CA PHE A 67 4.15 -8.64 -7.67
C PHE A 67 4.62 -9.01 -9.06
N ARG A 68 5.68 -8.35 -9.51
CA ARG A 68 6.32 -8.54 -10.82
C ARG A 68 7.85 -8.38 -10.71
N ASP A 69 8.59 -8.96 -11.64
CA ASP A 69 10.06 -9.09 -11.58
C ASP A 69 10.82 -7.75 -11.67
N ASP A 70 10.21 -6.72 -12.24
CA ASP A 70 10.81 -5.38 -12.37
C ASP A 70 10.59 -4.47 -11.14
N VAL A 71 9.92 -4.97 -10.11
CA VAL A 71 9.77 -4.30 -8.81
C VAL A 71 10.67 -4.98 -7.79
N ASP A 72 11.54 -4.23 -7.14
CA ASP A 72 12.43 -4.75 -6.12
C ASP A 72 11.68 -5.50 -5.01
N ASP A 73 12.15 -6.68 -4.64
CA ASP A 73 11.48 -7.55 -3.64
C ASP A 73 11.28 -6.85 -2.29
N TYR A 74 12.24 -6.03 -1.85
CA TYR A 74 12.11 -5.30 -0.59
C TYR A 74 10.95 -4.28 -0.62
N ILE A 75 10.65 -3.68 -1.79
CA ILE A 75 9.52 -2.79 -1.99
C ILE A 75 8.21 -3.60 -1.97
N GLN A 76 8.18 -4.74 -2.67
CA GLN A 76 7.03 -5.64 -2.66
C GLN A 76 6.69 -6.06 -1.23
N LYS A 77 7.69 -6.45 -0.41
CA LYS A 77 7.48 -6.86 0.99
C LYS A 77 6.96 -5.70 1.85
N TYR A 78 7.51 -4.50 1.69
CA TYR A 78 7.03 -3.32 2.41
C TYR A 78 5.55 -3.01 2.09
N ILE A 79 5.21 -2.95 0.80
CA ILE A 79 3.83 -2.68 0.38
C ILE A 79 2.90 -3.83 0.79
N LEU A 80 3.36 -5.08 0.76
CA LEU A 80 2.61 -6.24 1.28
C LEU A 80 2.27 -6.05 2.76
N GLY A 81 3.20 -5.56 3.58
CA GLY A 81 2.95 -5.22 4.98
C GLY A 81 1.83 -4.17 5.13
N LEU A 82 1.85 -3.13 4.30
CA LEU A 82 0.78 -2.13 4.26
C LEU A 82 -0.56 -2.72 3.77
N ILE A 83 -0.54 -3.67 2.82
CA ILE A 83 -1.76 -4.37 2.38
C ILE A 83 -2.34 -5.21 3.52
N ILE A 84 -1.51 -5.88 4.31
CA ILE A 84 -1.95 -6.70 5.45
C ILE A 84 -2.66 -5.84 6.50
N THR A 85 -2.18 -4.65 6.78
CA THR A 85 -2.72 -3.73 7.80
C THR A 85 -3.78 -2.78 7.24
N ASP A 86 -3.37 -1.75 6.53
CA ASP A 86 -4.22 -0.66 6.02
C ASP A 86 -4.88 -0.98 4.66
N GLY A 87 -4.51 -2.09 4.02
CA GLY A 87 -5.05 -2.47 2.74
C GLY A 87 -6.40 -3.18 2.84
N CYS A 88 -7.21 -3.04 1.79
CA CYS A 88 -8.42 -3.83 1.64
C CYS A 88 -8.53 -4.42 0.23
N ILE A 89 -9.15 -5.60 0.14
CA ILE A 89 -9.52 -6.24 -1.10
C ILE A 89 -11.05 -6.20 -1.19
N THR A 90 -11.56 -5.55 -2.23
CA THR A 90 -13.00 -5.41 -2.44
C THR A 90 -13.40 -5.98 -3.79
N LYS A 91 -14.61 -6.54 -3.87
CA LYS A 91 -15.18 -7.01 -5.12
C LYS A 91 -15.95 -5.86 -5.80
N ASN A 92 -15.62 -5.60 -7.05
CA ASN A 92 -16.35 -4.64 -7.88
C ASN A 92 -16.83 -5.35 -9.15
N GLY A 93 -18.11 -5.69 -9.17
CA GLY A 93 -18.68 -6.57 -10.18
C GLY A 93 -18.07 -7.97 -10.11
N LYS A 94 -17.46 -8.43 -11.21
CA LYS A 94 -16.79 -9.73 -11.31
C LYS A 94 -15.29 -9.69 -10.95
N LYS A 95 -14.72 -8.51 -10.72
CA LYS A 95 -13.27 -8.32 -10.48
C LYS A 95 -13.00 -7.83 -9.06
N PHE A 96 -11.82 -8.15 -8.58
CA PHE A 96 -11.31 -7.66 -7.30
C PHE A 96 -10.50 -6.37 -7.51
N VAL A 97 -10.51 -5.53 -6.49
CA VAL A 97 -9.75 -4.28 -6.41
C VAL A 97 -8.97 -4.28 -5.11
N ILE A 98 -7.67 -4.03 -5.19
CA ILE A 98 -6.82 -3.79 -4.04
C ILE A 98 -6.80 -2.28 -3.79
N CYS A 99 -6.92 -1.88 -2.52
CA CYS A 99 -6.90 -0.49 -2.09
C CYS A 99 -5.97 -0.34 -0.90
N ILE A 100 -5.13 0.68 -0.89
CA ILE A 100 -4.38 1.15 0.29
C ILE A 100 -4.80 2.59 0.57
N SER A 101 -5.00 2.91 1.85
CA SER A 101 -5.44 4.22 2.31
C SER A 101 -4.56 4.70 3.48
N LEU A 102 -3.79 5.76 3.27
CA LEU A 102 -2.86 6.33 4.26
C LEU A 102 -3.03 7.86 4.37
N LYS A 103 -2.61 8.44 5.48
CA LYS A 103 -2.50 9.90 5.62
C LYS A 103 -1.34 10.49 4.81
N ASP A 104 -0.34 9.69 4.53
CA ASP A 104 0.93 10.07 3.92
C ASP A 104 0.80 10.06 2.39
N LYS A 105 0.48 11.23 1.82
CA LYS A 105 0.22 11.39 0.37
C LYS A 105 1.39 10.92 -0.47
N GLU A 106 2.61 11.30 -0.10
CA GLU A 106 3.84 10.95 -0.82
C GLU A 106 4.03 9.44 -0.94
N MET A 107 3.75 8.69 0.13
CA MET A 107 3.82 7.23 0.10
C MET A 107 2.76 6.63 -0.83
N ILE A 108 1.53 7.15 -0.82
CA ILE A 108 0.48 6.70 -1.74
C ILE A 108 0.83 7.01 -3.20
N GLU A 109 1.48 8.14 -3.47
CA GLU A 109 1.97 8.49 -4.81
C GLU A 109 3.09 7.55 -5.26
N GLN A 110 4.05 7.21 -4.40
CA GLN A 110 5.09 6.22 -4.70
C GLN A 110 4.48 4.82 -4.99
N ILE A 111 3.52 4.38 -4.19
CA ILE A 111 2.82 3.11 -4.43
C ILE A 111 2.07 3.15 -5.76
N ARG A 112 1.34 4.26 -6.04
CA ARG A 112 0.63 4.46 -7.31
C ARG A 112 1.56 4.34 -8.52
N ASP A 113 2.76 4.92 -8.44
CA ASP A 113 3.73 4.91 -9.53
C ASP A 113 4.26 3.51 -9.86
N ILE A 114 4.15 2.58 -8.90
CA ILE A 114 4.46 1.17 -9.12
C ILE A 114 3.25 0.41 -9.67
N VAL A 115 2.11 0.48 -8.98
CA VAL A 115 1.00 -0.45 -9.23
C VAL A 115 0.02 0.00 -10.31
N CYS A 116 -0.05 1.31 -10.60
CA CYS A 116 -1.01 1.86 -11.56
C CYS A 116 -0.67 3.30 -11.97
N LYS A 117 0.49 3.48 -12.58
CA LYS A 117 1.10 4.78 -12.91
C LYS A 117 0.17 5.79 -13.60
N THR A 118 -0.78 5.31 -14.39
CA THR A 118 -1.73 6.15 -15.14
C THR A 118 -2.90 6.65 -14.30
N LYS A 119 -3.11 6.12 -13.10
CA LYS A 119 -4.25 6.48 -12.24
C LYS A 119 -3.93 7.63 -11.31
N LYS A 120 -4.99 8.32 -10.89
CA LYS A 120 -4.89 9.40 -9.91
C LYS A 120 -4.96 8.84 -8.49
N VAL A 121 -4.26 9.50 -7.58
CA VAL A 121 -4.47 9.33 -6.14
C VAL A 121 -5.78 10.02 -5.75
N TYR A 122 -6.60 9.34 -4.99
CA TYR A 122 -7.87 9.87 -4.49
C TYR A 122 -7.71 10.37 -3.06
N LYS A 123 -8.34 11.50 -2.74
CA LYS A 123 -8.45 11.99 -1.37
C LYS A 123 -9.79 11.51 -0.79
N ASP A 124 -9.76 10.93 0.40
CA ASP A 124 -10.94 10.46 1.14
C ASP A 124 -10.81 10.91 2.60
N GLY A 125 -11.55 11.96 2.95
CA GLY A 125 -11.39 12.64 4.23
C GLY A 125 -9.97 13.14 4.46
N ASN A 126 -9.33 12.63 5.51
CA ASN A 126 -7.94 12.93 5.87
C ASN A 126 -6.91 11.98 5.25
N ASN A 127 -7.35 11.00 4.47
CA ASN A 127 -6.49 9.99 3.87
C ASN A 127 -6.38 10.21 2.36
N TYR A 128 -5.32 9.62 1.79
CA TYR A 128 -5.12 9.45 0.36
C TYR A 128 -5.19 7.98 0.04
N GLN A 129 -5.75 7.64 -1.13
CA GLN A 129 -5.99 6.27 -1.56
C GLN A 129 -5.42 6.01 -2.93
N VAL A 130 -4.86 4.82 -3.09
CA VAL A 130 -4.58 4.21 -4.38
C VAL A 130 -5.39 2.93 -4.53
N LYS A 131 -5.93 2.71 -5.73
CA LYS A 131 -6.74 1.54 -6.07
C LYS A 131 -6.26 0.96 -7.39
N TRP A 132 -6.00 -0.33 -7.40
CA TRP A 132 -5.57 -1.01 -8.63
C TRP A 132 -6.22 -2.37 -8.78
N ARG A 133 -6.15 -2.90 -9.99
CA ARG A 133 -6.63 -4.22 -10.37
C ARG A 133 -5.51 -4.95 -11.07
N ASN A 134 -5.14 -6.06 -10.54
CA ASN A 134 -4.22 -6.98 -11.20
C ASN A 134 -4.54 -8.40 -10.75
N SER A 135 -4.80 -9.29 -11.68
CA SER A 135 -5.21 -10.67 -11.37
C SER A 135 -4.08 -11.48 -10.76
N ASN A 136 -2.83 -11.20 -11.15
CA ASN A 136 -1.65 -11.84 -10.57
C ASN A 136 -1.46 -11.44 -9.11
N ASP A 137 -1.64 -10.14 -8.80
CA ASP A 137 -1.58 -9.65 -7.41
C ASP A 137 -2.63 -10.32 -6.54
N ILE A 138 -3.87 -10.42 -7.04
CA ILE A 138 -4.96 -11.09 -6.30
C ILE A 138 -4.61 -12.55 -6.07
N SER A 139 -4.17 -13.28 -7.10
CA SER A 139 -3.78 -14.69 -6.98
C SER A 139 -2.60 -14.88 -6.03
N TYR A 140 -1.65 -13.95 -6.00
CA TYR A 140 -0.54 -13.98 -5.06
C TYR A 140 -1.00 -13.76 -3.61
N LEU A 141 -1.86 -12.78 -3.38
CA LEU A 141 -2.43 -12.49 -2.05
C LEU A 141 -3.30 -13.65 -1.54
N GLU A 142 -4.09 -14.29 -2.41
CA GLU A 142 -4.88 -15.47 -2.06
C GLU A 142 -3.99 -16.65 -1.64
N LYS A 143 -2.87 -16.91 -2.32
CA LYS A 143 -1.88 -17.93 -1.90
C LYS A 143 -1.29 -17.66 -0.52
N LEU A 144 -1.19 -16.39 -0.11
CA LEU A 144 -0.75 -15.97 1.21
C LEU A 144 -1.91 -15.90 2.24
N ASN A 145 -3.11 -16.36 1.86
CA ASN A 145 -4.34 -16.24 2.67
C ASN A 145 -4.71 -14.80 3.04
N ILE A 146 -4.34 -13.83 2.21
CA ILE A 146 -4.69 -12.42 2.36
C ILE A 146 -5.90 -12.14 1.46
N VAL A 147 -7.08 -12.26 2.04
CA VAL A 147 -8.36 -12.22 1.34
C VAL A 147 -9.26 -11.09 1.86
N GLN A 148 -10.47 -10.97 1.32
CA GLN A 148 -11.47 -10.04 1.85
C GLN A 148 -11.79 -10.32 3.32
N ARG A 149 -12.09 -9.27 4.10
CA ARG A 149 -12.45 -9.37 5.52
C ARG A 149 -11.39 -10.03 6.40
N LYS A 150 -10.13 -9.85 6.05
CA LYS A 150 -8.96 -10.47 6.68
C LYS A 150 -8.70 -10.10 8.15
N THR A 151 -9.39 -9.10 8.70
CA THR A 151 -9.10 -8.47 10.02
C THR A 151 -8.89 -9.47 11.16
N TYR A 152 -9.61 -10.59 11.14
CA TYR A 152 -9.56 -11.60 12.22
C TYR A 152 -8.84 -12.89 11.82
N THR A 153 -8.38 -13.02 10.58
CA THR A 153 -7.85 -14.27 10.04
C THR A 153 -6.49 -14.15 9.38
N VAL A 154 -6.03 -12.91 9.12
CA VAL A 154 -4.76 -12.69 8.43
C VAL A 154 -3.59 -13.09 9.30
N GLY A 155 -2.63 -13.83 8.71
CA GLY A 155 -1.32 -14.09 9.29
C GLY A 155 -0.25 -13.15 8.74
N VAL A 156 0.98 -13.32 9.23
CA VAL A 156 2.18 -12.68 8.68
C VAL A 156 2.96 -13.75 7.91
N PRO A 157 2.94 -13.71 6.56
CA PRO A 157 3.65 -14.71 5.79
C PRO A 157 5.15 -14.64 6.04
N TYR A 158 5.79 -15.80 6.13
CA TYR A 158 7.24 -15.89 6.27
C TYR A 158 7.93 -15.87 4.91
N PHE A 159 9.02 -15.13 4.82
CA PHE A 159 9.92 -15.09 3.67
C PHE A 159 11.37 -15.26 4.13
N GLU A 160 12.16 -15.99 3.38
CA GLU A 160 13.58 -16.18 3.68
C GLU A 160 14.36 -14.85 3.62
N HIS A 161 13.97 -13.97 2.69
CA HIS A 161 14.60 -12.68 2.47
C HIS A 161 13.63 -11.52 2.69
N ASN A 162 14.17 -10.37 3.02
CA ASN A 162 13.43 -9.10 3.12
C ASN A 162 12.29 -9.06 4.16
N MET A 163 12.28 -9.98 5.15
CA MET A 163 11.28 -9.97 6.24
C MET A 163 11.27 -8.64 7.01
N SER A 164 12.42 -8.01 7.22
CA SER A 164 12.52 -6.70 7.89
C SER A 164 11.67 -5.63 7.20
N HIS A 165 11.59 -5.67 5.87
CA HIS A 165 10.78 -4.75 5.08
C HIS A 165 9.29 -5.05 5.22
N LEU A 166 8.90 -6.32 5.27
CA LEU A 166 7.52 -6.71 5.59
C LEU A 166 7.13 -6.20 6.99
N ILE A 167 7.95 -6.47 8.00
CA ILE A 167 7.69 -6.02 9.38
C ILE A 167 7.61 -4.49 9.48
N ARG A 168 8.45 -3.76 8.74
CA ARG A 168 8.32 -2.30 8.64
C ARG A 168 6.98 -1.88 8.05
N GLY A 169 6.52 -2.53 6.98
CA GLY A 169 5.20 -2.27 6.39
C GLY A 169 4.07 -2.52 7.37
N LEU A 170 4.13 -3.62 8.15
CA LEU A 170 3.17 -3.90 9.22
C LEU A 170 3.20 -2.81 10.31
N PHE A 171 4.40 -2.37 10.69
CA PHE A 171 4.56 -1.32 11.69
C PHE A 171 4.07 0.04 11.17
N ASP A 172 4.42 0.40 9.97
CA ASP A 172 4.00 1.65 9.35
C ASP A 172 2.48 1.72 9.16
N GLY A 173 1.80 0.60 8.94
CA GLY A 173 0.36 0.52 8.99
C GLY A 173 -0.17 0.63 10.43
N ASP A 174 -0.33 -0.48 11.10
CA ASP A 174 -1.02 -0.60 12.41
C ASP A 174 -0.11 -0.52 13.64
N GLY A 175 1.22 -0.45 13.47
CA GLY A 175 2.15 -0.32 14.58
C GLY A 175 2.10 1.07 15.22
N SER A 176 2.50 1.13 16.47
CA SER A 176 2.67 2.39 17.20
C SER A 176 3.95 2.41 18.03
N VAL A 177 4.55 3.59 18.15
CA VAL A 177 5.62 3.86 19.09
C VAL A 177 5.14 4.97 20.04
N TYR A 178 5.34 4.78 21.33
CA TYR A 178 4.93 5.72 22.36
C TYR A 178 5.91 5.73 23.51
N ASN A 179 5.87 6.83 24.28
CA ASN A 179 6.74 7.06 25.42
C ASN A 179 5.95 6.91 26.71
N ASP A 180 6.31 5.92 27.54
CA ASP A 180 5.84 5.81 28.91
C ASP A 180 6.73 6.65 29.81
N LYS A 181 6.12 7.47 30.66
CA LYS A 181 6.80 8.24 31.68
C LYS A 181 6.62 7.57 33.04
N THR A 182 7.71 7.38 33.75
CA THR A 182 7.71 6.82 35.09
C THR A 182 8.52 7.74 35.99
N ILE A 183 8.00 8.04 37.19
CA ILE A 183 8.73 8.78 38.20
C ILE A 183 9.22 7.78 39.25
N ASP A 184 10.53 7.71 39.45
CA ASP A 184 11.15 6.92 40.50
C ASP A 184 12.08 7.84 41.34
N LYS A 185 11.84 7.89 42.66
CA LYS A 185 12.57 8.74 43.62
C LYS A 185 12.69 10.20 43.18
N GLY A 186 11.59 10.74 42.61
CA GLY A 186 11.53 12.14 42.17
C GLY A 186 12.18 12.44 40.82
N LYS A 187 12.75 11.43 40.15
CA LYS A 187 13.37 11.54 38.84
C LYS A 187 12.43 10.98 37.76
N GLU A 188 12.21 11.74 36.71
CA GLU A 188 11.42 11.28 35.55
C GLU A 188 12.28 10.41 34.61
N TYR A 189 11.74 9.28 34.24
CA TYR A 189 12.31 8.36 33.24
C TYR A 189 11.33 8.19 32.08
N ILE A 190 11.83 8.29 30.85
CA ILE A 190 11.07 8.08 29.63
C ILE A 190 11.48 6.74 29.02
N TYR A 191 10.50 5.86 28.84
CA TYR A 191 10.68 4.55 28.23
C TYR A 191 9.91 4.48 26.92
N GLN A 192 10.63 4.40 25.81
CA GLN A 192 10.01 4.19 24.52
C GLN A 192 9.57 2.74 24.36
N ARG A 193 8.37 2.54 23.80
CA ARG A 193 7.78 1.23 23.56
C ARG A 193 7.23 1.13 22.15
N ILE A 194 7.28 -0.09 21.58
CA ILE A 194 6.66 -0.42 20.31
C ILE A 194 5.47 -1.34 20.60
N SER A 195 4.36 -1.13 19.89
CA SER A 195 3.20 -2.02 19.95
C SER A 195 2.66 -2.29 18.56
N PHE A 196 2.26 -3.53 18.32
CA PHE A 196 1.43 -3.94 17.20
C PHE A 196 0.07 -4.37 17.74
N THR A 197 -1.00 -3.98 17.04
CA THR A 197 -2.38 -4.30 17.43
C THR A 197 -3.06 -5.06 16.30
N SER A 198 -3.71 -6.18 16.61
CA SER A 198 -4.45 -6.96 15.60
C SER A 198 -5.68 -7.64 16.20
N GLY A 199 -6.72 -7.82 15.38
CA GLY A 199 -7.83 -8.71 15.68
C GLY A 199 -7.53 -10.18 15.41
N SER A 200 -6.45 -10.47 14.68
CA SER A 200 -6.05 -11.85 14.33
C SER A 200 -5.03 -12.40 15.32
N GLU A 201 -5.33 -13.54 15.90
CA GLU A 201 -4.40 -14.30 16.75
C GLU A 201 -3.22 -14.80 15.93
N GLN A 202 -3.47 -15.32 14.73
CA GLN A 202 -2.43 -15.79 13.82
C GLN A 202 -1.40 -14.71 13.48
N PHE A 203 -1.87 -13.46 13.24
CA PHE A 203 -0.97 -12.32 13.00
C PHE A 203 0.02 -12.12 14.15
N VAL A 204 -0.50 -12.18 15.39
CA VAL A 204 0.31 -11.93 16.59
C VAL A 204 1.27 -13.07 16.86
N ASP A 205 0.85 -14.32 16.63
CA ASP A 205 1.69 -15.51 16.79
C ASP A 205 2.84 -15.54 15.77
N ASP A 206 2.54 -15.28 14.51
CA ASP A 206 3.56 -15.22 13.45
C ASP A 206 4.60 -14.11 13.73
N LEU A 207 4.11 -12.92 14.12
CA LEU A 207 4.98 -11.80 14.48
C LEU A 207 5.79 -12.11 15.75
N SER A 208 5.20 -12.77 16.74
CA SER A 208 5.87 -13.22 17.97
C SER A 208 7.01 -14.19 17.66
N LYS A 209 6.74 -15.16 16.78
CA LYS A 209 7.77 -16.07 16.30
C LYS A 209 8.92 -15.33 15.65
N PHE A 210 8.64 -14.44 14.71
CA PHE A 210 9.68 -13.63 14.06
C PHE A 210 10.52 -12.83 15.06
N LEU A 211 9.90 -12.20 16.06
CA LEU A 211 10.63 -11.45 17.08
C LEU A 211 11.47 -12.36 17.97
N THR A 212 10.98 -13.55 18.29
CA THR A 212 11.73 -14.56 19.06
C THR A 212 12.95 -15.05 18.29
N ASP A 213 12.79 -15.39 17.01
CA ASP A 213 13.87 -15.83 16.11
C ASP A 213 14.97 -14.74 15.94
N ASN A 214 14.60 -13.49 16.17
CA ASN A 214 15.51 -12.34 16.17
C ASN A 214 15.93 -11.90 17.58
N ASP A 215 15.79 -12.71 18.64
CA ASP A 215 16.14 -12.38 20.03
C ASP A 215 15.57 -11.04 20.51
N ILE A 216 14.35 -10.68 20.12
CA ILE A 216 13.64 -9.48 20.55
C ILE A 216 12.60 -9.86 21.60
N LYS A 217 12.82 -9.48 22.85
CA LYS A 217 11.88 -9.77 23.94
C LYS A 217 10.62 -8.93 23.82
N HIS A 218 9.49 -9.58 23.88
CA HIS A 218 8.17 -8.96 23.73
C HIS A 218 7.15 -9.60 24.66
N LYS A 219 5.95 -9.05 24.74
CA LYS A 219 4.79 -9.60 25.46
C LYS A 219 3.54 -9.48 24.61
N ILE A 220 2.71 -10.50 24.65
CA ILE A 220 1.36 -10.50 24.07
C ILE A 220 0.38 -10.24 25.20
N ASN A 221 -0.56 -9.31 24.98
CA ASN A 221 -1.67 -9.04 25.86
C ASN A 221 -2.98 -9.08 25.07
N ILE A 222 -4.04 -9.56 25.70
CA ILE A 222 -5.39 -9.58 25.13
C ILE A 222 -6.19 -8.47 25.83
N ASP A 223 -6.97 -7.69 25.08
CA ASP A 223 -7.85 -6.70 25.67
C ASP A 223 -8.99 -7.39 26.41
N SER A 224 -8.91 -7.33 27.73
CA SER A 224 -9.93 -7.91 28.64
C SER A 224 -11.04 -6.92 29.01
N ARG A 225 -10.95 -5.65 28.61
CA ARG A 225 -11.92 -4.60 29.00
C ARG A 225 -13.28 -4.78 28.34
N ARG A 226 -13.36 -5.55 27.28
CA ARG A 226 -14.60 -5.82 26.52
C ARG A 226 -14.96 -7.29 26.61
N LYS A 227 -15.45 -7.71 27.77
CA LYS A 227 -15.83 -9.13 28.03
C LYS A 227 -16.94 -9.66 27.11
N ASP A 228 -17.76 -8.75 26.55
CA ASP A 228 -18.93 -9.10 25.74
C ASP A 228 -18.63 -9.15 24.23
N PHE A 229 -17.39 -8.91 23.81
CA PHE A 229 -17.06 -8.95 22.39
C PHE A 229 -16.63 -10.35 21.94
N VAL A 230 -17.29 -10.86 20.91
CA VAL A 230 -16.96 -12.10 20.21
C VAL A 230 -15.54 -12.04 19.63
N ASN A 231 -15.06 -10.83 19.27
CA ASN A 231 -13.76 -10.62 18.64
C ASN A 231 -12.77 -10.04 19.65
N LYS A 232 -11.69 -10.78 19.90
CA LYS A 232 -10.58 -10.33 20.74
C LYS A 232 -9.69 -9.34 20.02
N THR A 233 -9.02 -8.45 20.77
CA THR A 233 -7.96 -7.60 20.26
C THR A 233 -6.67 -7.97 20.96
N TYR A 234 -5.63 -8.24 20.19
CA TYR A 234 -4.31 -8.63 20.66
C TYR A 234 -3.34 -7.47 20.55
N TYR A 235 -2.47 -7.35 21.54
CA TYR A 235 -1.39 -6.35 21.57
C TYR A 235 -0.06 -7.07 21.76
N LEU A 236 0.83 -6.99 20.78
CA LEU A 236 2.20 -7.42 20.93
C LEU A 236 3.06 -6.20 21.26
N LYS A 237 3.77 -6.22 22.40
CA LYS A 237 4.52 -5.08 22.93
C LYS A 237 5.99 -5.39 23.12
N VAL A 238 6.87 -4.53 22.61
CA VAL A 238 8.31 -4.51 22.88
C VAL A 238 8.60 -3.33 23.79
N SER A 239 9.18 -3.60 24.99
CA SER A 239 9.26 -2.60 26.06
C SER A 239 10.69 -2.33 26.55
N LYS A 240 11.64 -3.26 26.40
CA LYS A 240 13.01 -3.05 26.86
C LYS A 240 13.77 -2.19 25.87
N LYS A 241 14.49 -1.18 26.35
CA LYS A 241 15.23 -0.21 25.53
C LYS A 241 16.08 -0.89 24.44
N LYS A 242 16.85 -1.93 24.80
CA LYS A 242 17.69 -2.67 23.85
C LYS A 242 16.87 -3.37 22.75
N ASP A 243 15.72 -3.94 23.12
CA ASP A 243 14.86 -4.68 22.20
C ASP A 243 14.08 -3.71 21.26
N VAL A 244 13.68 -2.54 21.78
CA VAL A 244 13.09 -1.44 20.99
C VAL A 244 14.11 -0.95 19.95
N GLN A 245 15.36 -0.72 20.37
CA GLN A 245 16.43 -0.28 19.45
C GLN A 245 16.74 -1.34 18.40
N LYS A 246 16.81 -2.62 18.81
CA LYS A 246 17.04 -3.74 17.90
C LYS A 246 15.94 -3.83 16.83
N LEU A 247 14.67 -3.74 17.26
CA LEU A 247 13.53 -3.77 16.34
C LEU A 247 13.52 -2.54 15.42
N LYS A 248 13.79 -1.33 15.95
CA LYS A 248 13.93 -0.11 15.15
C LYS A 248 14.97 -0.30 14.04
N ASN A 249 16.17 -0.76 14.41
CA ASN A 249 17.26 -0.97 13.46
C ASN A 249 16.85 -1.99 12.40
N LEU A 250 16.31 -3.14 12.82
CA LEU A 250 15.85 -4.19 11.92
C LEU A 250 14.83 -3.65 10.90
N MET A 251 13.86 -2.84 11.32
CA MET A 251 12.83 -2.30 10.43
C MET A 251 13.36 -1.23 9.47
N TYR A 252 14.28 -0.37 9.95
CA TYR A 252 14.62 0.86 9.22
C TYR A 252 16.04 0.90 8.65
N GLU A 253 16.87 -0.10 8.96
CA GLU A 253 18.15 -0.28 8.26
C GLU A 253 17.87 -0.61 6.80
N ASN A 254 18.57 0.07 5.89
CA ASN A 254 18.44 -0.09 4.43
C ASN A 254 17.02 0.15 3.87
N CYS A 255 16.20 0.96 4.56
CA CYS A 255 14.82 1.21 4.13
C CYS A 255 14.67 2.24 3.00
N ASN A 256 15.75 2.96 2.66
CA ASN A 256 15.71 4.08 1.71
C ASN A 256 14.54 5.04 2.03
N ASN A 257 13.74 5.41 1.03
CA ASN A 257 12.55 6.27 1.19
C ASN A 257 11.26 5.50 1.49
N TRP A 258 11.32 4.15 1.57
CA TRP A 258 10.17 3.29 1.82
C TRP A 258 9.87 3.18 3.32
N LYS A 259 9.41 4.29 3.91
CA LYS A 259 8.99 4.39 5.31
C LYS A 259 8.01 5.54 5.50
N LEU A 260 7.12 5.45 6.47
CA LEU A 260 6.32 6.57 6.91
C LEU A 260 7.14 7.46 7.84
N LYS A 261 7.59 8.60 7.29
CA LYS A 261 8.46 9.55 8.00
C LYS A 261 7.87 9.94 9.37
N ARG A 262 6.56 10.21 9.45
CA ARG A 262 5.88 10.55 10.70
C ARG A 262 5.99 9.50 11.81
N LYS A 263 6.10 8.19 11.46
CA LYS A 263 6.31 7.12 12.44
C LYS A 263 7.78 6.93 12.76
N TYR A 264 8.65 7.05 11.78
CA TYR A 264 10.09 6.98 11.97
C TYR A 264 10.60 8.09 12.90
N ASP A 265 10.11 9.33 12.73
CA ASP A 265 10.52 10.50 13.51
C ASP A 265 10.06 10.43 14.98
N LEU A 266 9.16 9.52 15.34
CA LEU A 266 8.77 9.30 16.75
C LEU A 266 9.82 8.50 17.54
N PHE A 267 10.74 7.82 16.88
CA PHE A 267 11.83 7.12 17.58
C PHE A 267 12.88 8.09 18.06
N ILE A 268 13.21 7.94 19.36
CA ILE A 268 14.25 8.72 20.05
C ILE A 268 15.61 8.12 19.78
#